data_274ae9aa9c06c1cd8130dc22549e5eb2
#
_entry.id   274ae9aa9c06c1cd8130dc22549e5eb2
#
_cell.length_a   1.000
_cell.length_b   1.000
_cell.length_c   1.000
_cell.angle_alpha   90.00
_cell.angle_beta   90.00
_cell.angle_gamma   90.00
#
_symmetry.space_group_name_H-M   'P 1'
#
loop_
_entity.id
_entity.type
_entity.pdbx_description
1 polymer ?
#
loop_
_entity_poly.entity_id
_entity_poly.type
_entity_poly.pdbx_seq_one_letter_code
_entity_poly.pdbx_strand_id
1 'polypeptide(L)'
;MNYDKNNIFAKILRNEIPCKKIFENEYVLSFHDINPQKKIHVLIIPKGNYTNLDDFNNRASDQEIVALSKAITEVSKILGISTHTGKGYRALTNLDEHGGQEVPHLHFHLFGG
;
A
#
# COMPACT_ATOMS: atom_id res chain seq x y z
N MET A 1 4.78 6.90 19.53
CA MET A 1 5.34 5.68 18.91
C MET A 1 6.35 6.09 17.84
N ASN A 2 7.56 5.56 17.92
CA ASN A 2 8.61 5.90 16.95
C ASN A 2 8.47 5.03 15.70
N TYR A 3 8.56 5.67 14.55
CA TYR A 3 8.57 4.95 13.27
C TYR A 3 9.88 4.19 13.11
N ASP A 4 9.81 2.91 12.76
CA ASP A 4 10.97 2.08 12.50
C ASP A 4 11.48 2.31 11.08
N LYS A 5 12.57 3.06 10.95
CA LYS A 5 13.18 3.40 9.65
C LYS A 5 13.85 2.21 8.97
N ASN A 6 13.99 1.09 9.67
CA ASN A 6 14.62 -0.11 9.13
C ASN A 6 13.60 -1.12 8.57
N ASN A 7 12.32 -0.76 8.52
CA ASN A 7 11.34 -1.65 7.91
C ASN A 7 11.57 -1.75 6.40
N ILE A 8 11.12 -2.86 5.82
CA ILE A 8 11.40 -3.18 4.42
C ILE A 8 10.78 -2.14 3.45
N PHE A 9 9.62 -1.59 3.77
CA PHE A 9 8.98 -0.61 2.88
C PHE A 9 9.69 0.73 2.91
N ALA A 10 10.22 1.15 4.06
CA ALA A 10 11.05 2.34 4.15
C ALA A 10 12.31 2.17 3.30
N LYS A 11 12.90 0.98 3.31
CA LYS A 11 14.08 0.67 2.47
C LYS A 11 13.74 0.69 0.99
N ILE A 12 12.57 0.20 0.60
CA ILE A 12 12.10 0.28 -0.79
C ILE A 12 11.95 1.74 -1.21
N LEU A 13 11.35 2.56 -0.35
CA LEU A 13 11.16 3.98 -0.64
C LEU A 13 12.48 4.73 -0.79
N ARG A 14 13.53 4.31 -0.10
CA ARG A 14 14.88 4.87 -0.22
C ARG A 14 15.70 4.26 -1.36
N ASN A 15 15.11 3.36 -2.15
CA ASN A 15 15.78 2.64 -3.23
C ASN A 15 16.92 1.73 -2.75
N GLU A 16 16.88 1.29 -1.50
CA GLU A 16 17.86 0.32 -0.96
C GLU A 16 17.49 -1.11 -1.29
N ILE A 17 16.20 -1.37 -1.53
CA ILE A 17 15.67 -2.68 -1.94
C ILE A 17 14.83 -2.46 -3.19
N PRO A 18 15.03 -3.27 -4.25
CA PRO A 18 14.23 -3.13 -5.47
C PRO A 18 12.82 -3.65 -5.28
N CYS A 19 11.89 -3.12 -6.07
CA CYS A 19 10.52 -3.60 -6.13
C CYS A 19 10.01 -3.53 -7.58
N LYS A 20 8.97 -4.30 -7.89
CA LYS A 20 8.31 -4.25 -9.19
C LYS A 20 7.18 -3.24 -9.12
N LYS A 21 7.45 -2.00 -9.48
CA LYS A 21 6.50 -0.90 -9.40
C LYS A 21 5.34 -1.09 -10.37
N ILE A 22 4.15 -0.65 -9.92
CA ILE A 22 2.94 -0.61 -10.73
C ILE A 22 2.51 0.84 -10.92
N PHE A 23 2.61 1.64 -9.87
CA PHE A 23 2.11 3.01 -9.86
C PHE A 23 2.89 3.83 -8.84
N GLU A 24 3.14 5.08 -9.16
CA GLU A 24 3.82 6.00 -8.25
C GLU A 24 3.41 7.43 -8.54
N ASN A 25 3.18 8.20 -7.49
CA ASN A 25 3.03 9.65 -7.59
C ASN A 25 3.76 10.31 -6.41
N GLU A 26 3.49 11.59 -6.17
CA GLU A 26 4.15 12.34 -5.10
C GLU A 26 3.95 11.70 -3.71
N TYR A 27 2.80 11.09 -3.47
CA TYR A 27 2.42 10.62 -2.12
C TYR A 27 2.35 9.12 -1.96
N VAL A 28 2.32 8.34 -3.03
CA VAL A 28 1.97 6.91 -3.00
C VAL A 28 2.90 6.11 -3.90
N LEU A 29 3.21 4.89 -3.45
CA LEU A 29 3.91 3.89 -4.26
C LEU A 29 3.13 2.58 -4.20
N SER A 30 3.00 1.91 -5.35
CA SER A 30 2.40 0.59 -5.44
C SER A 30 3.32 -0.37 -6.16
N PHE A 31 3.41 -1.61 -5.68
CA PHE A 31 4.30 -2.63 -6.24
C PHE A 31 3.76 -4.03 -5.94
N HIS A 32 4.27 -5.01 -6.69
CA HIS A 32 3.88 -6.41 -6.50
C HIS A 32 4.44 -6.96 -5.19
N ASP A 33 3.60 -7.73 -4.46
CA ASP A 33 4.08 -8.48 -3.30
C ASP A 33 5.01 -9.60 -3.78
N ILE A 34 6.16 -9.79 -3.12
CA ILE A 34 7.12 -10.81 -3.49
C ILE A 34 6.66 -12.23 -3.11
N ASN A 35 5.68 -12.34 -2.22
CA ASN A 35 5.08 -13.61 -1.80
C ASN A 35 3.57 -13.56 -2.06
N PRO A 36 3.13 -13.54 -3.32
CA PRO A 36 1.73 -13.35 -3.65
C PRO A 36 0.87 -14.51 -3.15
N GLN A 37 -0.26 -14.18 -2.52
CA GLN A 37 -1.23 -15.16 -2.00
C GLN A 37 -2.38 -15.40 -2.95
N LYS A 38 -2.48 -14.61 -4.00
CA LYS A 38 -3.50 -14.71 -5.06
C LYS A 38 -2.81 -14.45 -6.38
N LYS A 39 -3.53 -14.69 -7.49
CA LYS A 39 -3.01 -14.44 -8.83
C LYS A 39 -2.53 -13.01 -8.98
N ILE A 40 -3.28 -12.05 -8.43
CA ILE A 40 -2.86 -10.66 -8.31
C ILE A 40 -2.80 -10.33 -6.83
N HIS A 41 -1.63 -9.93 -6.37
CA HIS A 41 -1.41 -9.49 -5.00
C HIS A 41 -0.41 -8.35 -5.01
N VAL A 42 -0.91 -7.14 -4.82
CA VAL A 42 -0.08 -5.93 -4.84
C VAL A 42 -0.24 -5.16 -3.55
N LEU A 43 0.73 -4.31 -3.27
CA LEU A 43 0.75 -3.44 -2.09
C LEU A 43 0.66 -1.99 -2.53
N ILE A 44 -0.01 -1.20 -1.71
CA ILE A 44 -0.14 0.25 -1.91
C ILE A 44 0.26 0.91 -0.60
N ILE A 45 1.28 1.75 -0.66
CA ILE A 45 1.83 2.40 0.54
C ILE A 45 1.91 3.91 0.38
N PRO A 46 1.73 4.67 1.46
CA PRO A 46 2.09 6.09 1.44
C PRO A 46 3.60 6.26 1.47
N LYS A 47 4.10 7.34 0.92
CA LYS A 47 5.54 7.65 0.95
C LYS A 47 5.98 8.21 2.30
N GLY A 48 5.07 8.82 3.06
CA GLY A 48 5.37 9.33 4.38
C GLY A 48 5.55 8.21 5.40
N ASN A 49 6.19 8.53 6.52
CA ASN A 49 6.53 7.58 7.58
C ASN A 49 5.33 7.36 8.51
N TYR A 50 4.38 6.56 8.08
CA TYR A 50 3.18 6.22 8.85
C TYR A 50 3.17 4.74 9.18
N THR A 51 2.98 4.40 10.45
CA THR A 51 3.07 3.02 10.93
C THR A 51 1.84 2.20 10.54
N ASN A 52 0.65 2.79 10.62
CA ASN A 52 -0.62 2.10 10.36
C ASN A 52 -1.69 3.11 9.96
N LEU A 53 -2.90 2.61 9.70
CA LEU A 53 -4.01 3.45 9.25
C LEU A 53 -4.40 4.52 10.27
N ASP A 54 -4.41 4.18 11.56
CA ASP A 54 -4.76 5.15 12.60
C ASP A 54 -3.73 6.28 12.67
N ASP A 55 -2.45 5.93 12.63
CA ASP A 55 -1.36 6.90 12.60
C ASP A 55 -1.47 7.82 11.38
N PHE A 56 -1.73 7.23 10.22
CA PHE A 56 -1.88 7.96 8.97
C PHE A 56 -3.05 8.95 9.03
N ASN A 57 -4.22 8.48 9.45
CA ASN A 57 -5.41 9.33 9.51
C ASN A 57 -5.28 10.44 10.55
N ASN A 58 -4.47 10.24 11.59
CA ASN A 58 -4.26 11.25 12.64
C ASN A 58 -3.22 12.30 12.24
N ARG A 59 -2.23 11.97 11.41
CA ARG A 59 -1.10 12.87 11.14
C ARG A 59 -0.95 13.33 9.70
N ALA A 60 -1.47 12.56 8.74
CA ALA A 60 -1.29 12.89 7.33
C ALA A 60 -2.14 14.09 6.92
N SER A 61 -1.71 14.78 5.87
CA SER A 61 -2.50 15.84 5.26
C SER A 61 -3.71 15.27 4.51
N ASP A 62 -4.70 16.12 4.27
CA ASP A 62 -5.85 15.72 3.47
C ASP A 62 -5.43 15.25 2.07
N GLN A 63 -4.42 15.91 1.48
CA GLN A 63 -3.87 15.53 0.17
C GLN A 63 -3.30 14.13 0.18
N GLU A 64 -2.56 13.77 1.23
CA GLU A 64 -2.01 12.42 1.37
C GLU A 64 -3.11 11.38 1.51
N ILE A 65 -4.13 11.67 2.31
CA ILE A 65 -5.25 10.75 2.54
C ILE A 65 -6.04 10.53 1.24
N VAL A 66 -6.35 11.60 0.53
CA VAL A 66 -7.04 11.52 -0.75
C VAL A 66 -6.21 10.76 -1.78
N ALA A 67 -4.91 11.02 -1.83
CA ALA A 67 -4.00 10.34 -2.77
C ALA A 67 -3.96 8.83 -2.54
N LEU A 68 -3.88 8.40 -1.28
CA LEU A 68 -3.86 6.96 -0.96
C LEU A 68 -5.18 6.30 -1.36
N SER A 69 -6.30 6.91 -1.01
CA SER A 69 -7.61 6.38 -1.34
C SER A 69 -7.81 6.24 -2.86
N LYS A 70 -7.46 7.27 -3.62
CA LYS A 70 -7.60 7.24 -5.08
C LYS A 70 -6.63 6.27 -5.74
N ALA A 71 -5.45 6.08 -5.17
CA ALA A 71 -4.45 5.16 -5.72
C ALA A 71 -4.97 3.72 -5.75
N ILE A 72 -5.79 3.31 -4.79
CA ILE A 72 -6.38 1.97 -4.77
C ILE A 72 -7.17 1.73 -6.08
N THR A 73 -8.01 2.68 -6.46
CA THR A 73 -8.78 2.58 -7.70
C THR A 73 -7.88 2.67 -8.93
N GLU A 74 -6.92 3.58 -8.94
CA GLU A 74 -6.00 3.72 -10.07
C GLU A 74 -5.20 2.44 -10.34
N VAL A 75 -4.68 1.82 -9.28
CA VAL A 75 -3.94 0.56 -9.39
C VAL A 75 -4.85 -0.55 -9.89
N SER A 76 -6.08 -0.62 -9.40
CA SER A 76 -7.03 -1.64 -9.85
C SER A 76 -7.35 -1.51 -11.33
N LYS A 77 -7.43 -0.29 -11.85
CA LYS A 77 -7.63 -0.05 -13.28
C LYS A 77 -6.42 -0.51 -14.10
N ILE A 78 -5.22 -0.17 -13.65
CA ILE A 78 -3.99 -0.59 -14.33
C ILE A 78 -3.93 -2.12 -14.43
N LEU A 79 -4.33 -2.82 -13.37
CA LEU A 79 -4.28 -4.29 -13.32
C LEU A 79 -5.48 -4.97 -13.97
N GLY A 80 -6.47 -4.21 -14.43
CA GLY A 80 -7.65 -4.76 -15.09
C GLY A 80 -8.61 -5.49 -14.16
N ILE A 81 -8.68 -5.10 -12.91
CA ILE A 81 -9.54 -5.76 -11.89
C ILE A 81 -10.59 -4.84 -11.28
N SER A 82 -10.73 -3.62 -11.81
CA SER A 82 -11.76 -2.69 -11.32
C SER A 82 -13.16 -3.11 -11.79
N THR A 83 -14.17 -2.40 -11.32
CA THR A 83 -15.58 -2.64 -11.69
C THR A 83 -15.79 -2.66 -13.20
N HIS A 84 -15.12 -1.77 -13.93
CA HIS A 84 -15.35 -1.60 -15.37
C HIS A 84 -14.39 -2.42 -16.24
N THR A 85 -13.25 -2.83 -15.69
CA THR A 85 -12.21 -3.53 -16.45
C THR A 85 -12.02 -4.98 -16.01
N GLY A 86 -12.73 -5.41 -14.98
CA GLY A 86 -12.61 -6.76 -14.43
C GLY A 86 -13.77 -7.10 -13.53
N LYS A 87 -13.53 -8.00 -12.60
CA LYS A 87 -14.57 -8.54 -11.70
C LYS A 87 -14.44 -8.06 -10.26
N GLY A 88 -13.60 -7.05 -10.02
CA GLY A 88 -13.42 -6.50 -8.69
C GLY A 88 -12.23 -7.08 -7.94
N TYR A 89 -12.04 -6.60 -6.74
CA TYR A 89 -10.89 -6.94 -5.93
C TYR A 89 -11.24 -6.81 -4.45
N ARG A 90 -10.37 -7.34 -3.62
CA ARG A 90 -10.44 -7.18 -2.17
C ARG A 90 -9.29 -6.28 -1.73
N ALA A 91 -9.61 -5.20 -1.01
CA ALA A 91 -8.61 -4.28 -0.46
C ALA A 91 -8.69 -4.34 1.06
N LEU A 92 -7.55 -4.51 1.73
CA LEU A 92 -7.51 -4.52 3.18
C LEU A 92 -6.18 -4.00 3.71
N THR A 93 -6.19 -3.54 4.95
CA THR A 93 -4.98 -3.25 5.69
C THR A 93 -5.06 -3.94 7.05
N ASN A 94 -3.90 -4.37 7.54
CA ASN A 94 -3.76 -4.98 8.87
C ASN A 94 -3.20 -3.92 9.81
N LEU A 95 -3.79 -3.80 10.98
CA LEU A 95 -3.37 -2.81 11.97
C LEU A 95 -3.02 -3.49 13.28
N ASP A 96 -1.76 -3.31 13.68
CA ASP A 96 -1.21 -3.74 14.95
C ASP A 96 -1.33 -5.26 15.19
N GLU A 97 -1.17 -5.70 16.43
CA GLU A 97 -1.06 -7.11 16.82
C GLU A 97 -2.30 -7.92 16.45
N HIS A 98 -3.48 -7.46 16.86
CA HIS A 98 -4.72 -8.18 16.59
C HIS A 98 -5.12 -8.16 15.11
N GLY A 99 -4.61 -7.19 14.35
CA GLY A 99 -4.82 -7.13 12.90
C GLY A 99 -3.81 -7.95 12.11
N GLY A 100 -2.78 -8.46 12.77
CA GLY A 100 -1.74 -9.24 12.12
C GLY A 100 -0.78 -8.43 11.27
N GLN A 101 -0.52 -7.18 11.66
CA GLN A 101 0.41 -6.32 10.91
C GLN A 101 1.84 -6.80 11.11
N GLU A 102 2.51 -7.17 10.00
CA GLU A 102 3.87 -7.68 10.05
C GLU A 102 4.92 -6.59 9.81
N VAL A 103 4.66 -5.67 8.88
CA VAL A 103 5.57 -4.56 8.56
C VAL A 103 5.03 -3.27 9.16
N PRO A 104 5.83 -2.56 10.00
CA PRO A 104 5.37 -1.34 10.67
C PRO A 104 5.44 -0.09 9.77
N HIS A 105 4.86 -0.19 8.59
CA HIS A 105 4.62 0.88 7.64
C HIS A 105 3.27 0.62 7.00
N LEU A 106 2.37 1.58 7.04
CA LEU A 106 1.03 1.42 6.51
C LEU A 106 1.07 0.84 5.09
N HIS A 107 0.31 -0.22 4.86
CA HIS A 107 0.14 -0.76 3.52
C HIS A 107 -1.23 -1.40 3.36
N PHE A 108 -1.80 -1.20 2.19
CA PHE A 108 -3.00 -1.90 1.77
C PHE A 108 -2.60 -3.06 0.87
N HIS A 109 -3.22 -4.21 1.11
CA HIS A 109 -3.16 -5.33 0.18
C HIS A 109 -4.29 -5.22 -0.81
N LEU A 110 -4.01 -5.50 -2.07
CA LEU A 110 -5.02 -5.56 -3.13
C LEU A 110 -4.94 -6.95 -3.75
N PHE A 111 -6.02 -7.71 -3.62
CA PHE A 111 -6.12 -9.08 -4.14
C PHE A 111 -7.11 -9.14 -5.28
N GLY A 112 -6.72 -9.78 -6.39
CA GLY A 112 -7.59 -9.94 -7.55
C GLY A 112 -7.25 -11.18 -8.36
N GLY A 113 -7.97 -11.35 -9.43
CA GLY A 113 -7.78 -12.49 -10.33
C GLY A 113 -8.40 -13.76 -9.81
#